data_9d5c6f5e6651a660ceef174bd2a7dc86
#
_entry.id   9d5c6f5e6651a660ceef174bd2a7dc86
#
_cell.length_a   1.000
_cell.length_b   1.000
_cell.length_c   1.000
_cell.angle_alpha   90.00
_cell.angle_beta   90.00
_cell.angle_gamma   90.00
#
_symmetry.space_group_name_H-M   'P 1'
#
loop_
_entity.id
_entity.type
_entity.pdbx_description
1 polymer ?
#
loop_
_entity_poly.entity_id
_entity_poly.type
_entity_poly.pdbx_seq_one_letter_code
_entity_poly.pdbx_strand_id
1 'polypeptide(L)'
;MKNKVLIVGAGVFGMTSAIELAKLGMSVTLCEELDDVMKCASGINQYRLHRGYHYPRSKNTALECLKSIKDFKKKYNQSIVSSDNEHYYSISKENSLISGQQYINFLDDMGLFYDLTLSLYSTNQHHLI
;
A
#
# COMPACT_ATOMS: atom_id res chain seq x y z
N MET A 1 -31.09 -22.99 5.69
CA MET A 1 -31.15 -21.90 4.67
C MET A 1 -29.75 -21.28 4.60
N LYS A 2 -29.19 -21.07 3.38
CA LYS A 2 -27.92 -20.34 3.24
C LYS A 2 -28.16 -18.86 3.57
N ASN A 3 -27.30 -18.27 4.37
CA ASN A 3 -27.32 -16.85 4.63
C ASN A 3 -27.07 -16.08 3.32
N LYS A 4 -27.91 -15.08 3.05
CA LYS A 4 -27.80 -14.22 1.86
C LYS A 4 -27.09 -12.92 2.25
N VAL A 5 -26.11 -12.51 1.46
CA VAL A 5 -25.34 -11.29 1.68
C VAL A 5 -25.34 -10.47 0.39
N LEU A 6 -25.63 -9.18 0.52
CA LEU A 6 -25.48 -8.19 -0.54
C LEU A 6 -24.24 -7.34 -0.24
N ILE A 7 -23.34 -7.21 -1.23
CA ILE A 7 -22.17 -6.35 -1.17
C ILE A 7 -22.34 -5.29 -2.26
N VAL A 8 -22.12 -4.03 -1.90
CA VAL A 8 -22.19 -2.90 -2.82
C VAL A 8 -20.80 -2.34 -3.03
N GLY A 9 -20.38 -2.29 -4.28
CA GLY A 9 -19.05 -1.86 -4.72
C GLY A 9 -18.08 -3.03 -4.94
N ALA A 10 -17.54 -3.14 -6.16
CA ALA A 10 -16.61 -4.20 -6.58
C ALA A 10 -15.14 -3.72 -6.64
N GLY A 11 -14.73 -2.84 -5.74
CA GLY A 11 -13.33 -2.56 -5.47
C GLY A 11 -12.65 -3.72 -4.72
N VAL A 12 -11.36 -3.57 -4.37
CA VAL A 12 -10.58 -4.64 -3.70
C VAL A 12 -11.24 -5.18 -2.43
N PHE A 13 -11.88 -4.32 -1.63
CA PHE A 13 -12.55 -4.75 -0.40
C PHE A 13 -13.83 -5.52 -0.67
N GLY A 14 -14.69 -5.03 -1.59
CA GLY A 14 -15.94 -5.72 -1.96
C GLY A 14 -15.66 -7.07 -2.59
N MET A 15 -14.76 -7.14 -3.55
CA MET A 15 -14.35 -8.39 -4.19
C MET A 15 -13.76 -9.39 -3.19
N THR A 16 -12.85 -8.94 -2.32
CA THR A 16 -12.26 -9.80 -1.30
C THR A 16 -13.32 -10.34 -0.34
N SER A 17 -14.21 -9.48 0.13
CA SER A 17 -15.31 -9.87 1.03
C SER A 17 -16.25 -10.87 0.36
N ALA A 18 -16.61 -10.63 -0.91
CA ALA A 18 -17.47 -11.53 -1.68
C ALA A 18 -16.87 -12.94 -1.80
N ILE A 19 -15.59 -13.01 -2.14
CA ILE A 19 -14.86 -14.29 -2.27
C ILE A 19 -14.82 -15.04 -0.94
N GLU A 20 -14.46 -14.35 0.15
CA GLU A 20 -14.34 -15.00 1.46
C GLU A 20 -15.70 -15.48 2.00
N LEU A 21 -16.74 -14.68 1.86
CA LEU A 21 -18.09 -15.07 2.28
C LEU A 21 -18.64 -16.22 1.44
N ALA A 22 -18.36 -16.22 0.13
CA ALA A 22 -18.73 -17.34 -0.73
C ALA A 22 -18.01 -18.64 -0.34
N LYS A 23 -16.71 -18.58 0.03
CA LYS A 23 -15.96 -19.73 0.56
C LYS A 23 -16.56 -20.27 1.87
N LEU A 24 -17.17 -19.41 2.68
CA LEU A 24 -17.89 -19.79 3.89
C LEU A 24 -19.30 -20.37 3.59
N GLY A 25 -19.66 -20.56 2.33
CA GLY A 25 -20.91 -21.15 1.90
C GLY A 25 -22.11 -20.20 1.89
N MET A 26 -21.89 -18.90 2.01
CA MET A 26 -22.95 -17.89 1.91
C MET A 26 -23.40 -17.68 0.46
N SER A 27 -24.63 -17.26 0.26
CA SER A 27 -25.14 -16.79 -1.04
C SER A 27 -24.84 -15.31 -1.16
N VAL A 28 -23.83 -14.95 -1.96
CA VAL A 28 -23.35 -13.56 -2.10
C VAL A 28 -23.84 -12.97 -3.41
N THR A 29 -24.42 -11.77 -3.33
CA THR A 29 -24.69 -10.90 -4.47
C THR A 29 -23.75 -9.70 -4.38
N LEU A 30 -22.97 -9.44 -5.43
CA LEU A 30 -22.10 -8.28 -5.54
C LEU A 30 -22.69 -7.33 -6.59
N CYS A 31 -22.93 -6.07 -6.20
CA CYS A 31 -23.41 -5.02 -7.08
C CYS A 31 -22.30 -3.99 -7.31
N GLU A 32 -22.11 -3.58 -8.57
CA GLU A 32 -21.19 -2.54 -8.98
C GLU A 32 -21.95 -1.53 -9.86
N GLU A 33 -21.66 -0.25 -9.69
CA GLU A 33 -22.25 0.83 -10.46
C GLU A 33 -21.67 0.92 -11.86
N LEU A 34 -20.38 0.62 -11.99
CA LEU A 34 -19.65 0.68 -13.25
C LEU A 34 -19.78 -0.64 -14.04
N ASP A 35 -19.34 -0.60 -15.27
CA ASP A 35 -19.42 -1.71 -16.23
C ASP A 35 -18.47 -2.88 -15.92
N ASP A 36 -17.51 -2.68 -14.99
CA ASP A 36 -16.54 -3.70 -14.61
C ASP A 36 -16.03 -3.47 -13.18
N VAL A 37 -15.38 -4.48 -12.62
CA VAL A 37 -14.79 -4.46 -11.26
C VAL A 37 -13.50 -3.63 -11.22
N MET A 38 -13.10 -3.16 -10.06
CA MET A 38 -11.82 -2.46 -9.81
C MET A 38 -11.63 -1.14 -10.59
N LYS A 39 -12.65 -0.55 -11.15
CA LYS A 39 -12.54 0.66 -12.01
C LYS A 39 -12.25 1.97 -11.25
N CYS A 40 -12.51 2.02 -9.95
CA CYS A 40 -12.23 3.18 -9.11
C CYS A 40 -10.84 3.08 -8.45
N ALA A 41 -10.70 3.57 -7.22
CA ALA A 41 -9.44 3.65 -6.48
C ALA A 41 -8.58 2.38 -6.52
N SER A 42 -9.21 1.21 -6.59
CA SER A 42 -8.48 -0.07 -6.68
C SER A 42 -7.79 -0.30 -8.02
N GLY A 43 -8.28 0.32 -9.09
CA GLY A 43 -7.75 0.18 -10.44
C GLY A 43 -6.81 1.32 -10.89
N ILE A 44 -6.79 2.44 -10.16
CA ILE A 44 -6.02 3.64 -10.53
C ILE A 44 -4.95 4.01 -9.50
N ASN A 45 -4.61 3.10 -8.59
CA ASN A 45 -3.55 3.30 -7.62
C ASN A 45 -2.16 3.02 -8.22
N GLN A 46 -1.12 3.23 -7.43
CA GLN A 46 0.27 3.05 -7.87
C GLN A 46 0.72 1.58 -7.90
N TYR A 47 -0.14 0.62 -7.59
CA TYR A 47 0.11 -0.83 -7.57
C TYR A 47 1.34 -1.26 -6.76
N ARG A 48 1.69 -0.52 -5.70
CA ARG A 48 2.84 -0.81 -4.85
C ARG A 48 2.46 -1.68 -3.68
N LEU A 49 3.28 -2.72 -3.42
CA LEU A 49 3.23 -3.45 -2.18
C LEU A 49 3.86 -2.61 -1.07
N HIS A 50 3.03 -1.94 -0.29
CA HIS A 50 3.40 -0.86 0.61
C HIS A 50 4.04 -1.39 1.90
N ARG A 51 5.27 -0.97 2.21
CA ARG A 51 6.00 -1.38 3.42
C ARG A 51 5.99 -0.33 4.55
N GLY A 52 5.21 0.73 4.42
CA GLY A 52 5.11 1.74 5.45
C GLY A 52 6.02 2.96 5.28
N TYR A 53 6.88 3.00 4.27
CA TYR A 53 7.79 4.13 4.00
C TYR A 53 7.11 5.51 3.95
N HIS A 54 5.84 5.57 3.58
CA HIS A 54 5.08 6.81 3.48
C HIS A 54 4.54 7.35 4.82
N TYR A 55 4.76 6.62 5.93
CA TYR A 55 4.16 6.97 7.22
C TYR A 55 5.17 7.35 8.32
N PRO A 56 6.16 8.23 8.04
CA PRO A 56 7.18 8.58 9.04
C PRO A 56 6.61 9.28 10.27
N ARG A 57 5.40 9.84 10.18
CA ARG A 57 4.69 10.48 11.30
C ARG A 57 3.72 9.56 12.03
N SER A 58 3.58 8.32 11.57
CA SER A 58 2.69 7.33 12.19
C SER A 58 3.34 5.94 12.21
N LYS A 59 4.16 5.69 13.24
CA LYS A 59 4.81 4.39 13.43
C LYS A 59 3.81 3.25 13.49
N ASN A 60 2.64 3.46 14.10
CA ASN A 60 1.60 2.44 14.18
C ASN A 60 1.10 2.02 12.80
N THR A 61 0.80 2.99 11.92
CA THR A 61 0.39 2.69 10.54
C THR A 61 1.49 1.96 9.78
N ALA A 62 2.75 2.37 9.93
CA ALA A 62 3.88 1.69 9.30
C ALA A 62 4.02 0.24 9.80
N LEU A 63 3.87 0.00 11.10
CA LEU A 63 3.88 -1.35 11.70
C LEU A 63 2.73 -2.22 11.18
N GLU A 64 1.54 -1.67 11.03
CA GLU A 64 0.39 -2.37 10.45
C GLU A 64 0.65 -2.76 8.99
N CYS A 65 1.26 -1.87 8.20
CA CYS A 65 1.69 -2.18 6.83
C CYS A 65 2.67 -3.36 6.82
N LEU A 66 3.69 -3.34 7.68
CA LEU A 66 4.68 -4.41 7.76
C LEU A 66 4.06 -5.76 8.18
N LYS A 67 3.16 -5.75 9.15
CA LYS A 67 2.46 -6.96 9.61
C LYS A 67 1.58 -7.56 8.52
N SER A 68 0.84 -6.73 7.80
CA SER A 68 -0.12 -7.17 6.78
C SER A 68 0.54 -7.67 5.48
N ILE A 69 1.78 -7.30 5.19
CA ILE A 69 2.50 -7.76 3.99
C ILE A 69 2.56 -9.29 3.90
N LYS A 70 2.84 -9.96 5.01
CA LYS A 70 2.96 -11.42 5.04
C LYS A 70 1.65 -12.10 4.62
N ASP A 71 0.55 -11.63 5.16
CA ASP A 71 -0.78 -12.17 4.86
C ASP A 71 -1.22 -11.79 3.45
N PHE A 72 -0.92 -10.58 3.02
CA PHE A 72 -1.16 -10.12 1.65
C PHE A 72 -0.39 -10.99 0.64
N LYS A 73 0.90 -11.22 0.85
CA LYS A 73 1.72 -12.09 0.00
C LYS A 73 1.17 -13.52 -0.05
N LYS A 74 0.74 -14.05 1.08
CA LYS A 74 0.16 -15.40 1.13
C LYS A 74 -1.13 -15.49 0.31
N LYS A 75 -1.97 -14.46 0.36
CA LYS A 75 -3.28 -14.46 -0.29
C LYS A 75 -3.23 -14.09 -1.77
N TYR A 76 -2.37 -13.14 -2.14
CA TYR A 76 -2.30 -12.52 -3.46
C TYR A 76 -0.94 -12.71 -4.15
N ASN A 77 -0.26 -13.81 -3.88
CA ASN A 77 1.08 -14.08 -4.41
C ASN A 77 1.15 -13.96 -5.94
N GLN A 78 0.13 -14.47 -6.64
CA GLN A 78 0.06 -14.43 -8.11
C GLN A 78 -0.09 -13.01 -8.69
N SER A 79 -0.51 -12.04 -7.87
CA SER A 79 -0.66 -10.64 -8.28
C SER A 79 0.57 -9.79 -7.97
N ILE A 80 1.61 -10.39 -7.38
CA ILE A 80 2.83 -9.67 -7.02
C ILE A 80 3.86 -9.90 -8.10
N VAL A 81 4.25 -8.81 -8.75
CA VAL A 81 5.32 -8.81 -9.75
C VAL A 81 6.58 -8.27 -9.09
N SER A 82 7.68 -8.99 -9.21
CA SER A 82 9.00 -8.45 -8.85
C SER A 82 9.45 -7.50 -9.95
N SER A 83 9.93 -6.33 -9.58
CA SER A 83 10.54 -5.38 -10.48
C SER A 83 11.87 -4.92 -9.91
N ASP A 84 12.84 -4.68 -10.77
CA ASP A 84 14.14 -4.12 -10.41
C ASP A 84 14.10 -2.59 -10.31
N ASN A 85 12.91 -2.02 -10.15
CA ASN A 85 12.72 -0.59 -10.07
C ASN A 85 13.17 -0.06 -8.71
N GLU A 86 14.00 0.95 -8.74
CA GLU A 86 14.36 1.74 -7.57
C GLU A 86 13.23 2.70 -7.18
N HIS A 87 13.06 2.91 -5.89
CA HIS A 87 12.08 3.83 -5.33
C HIS A 87 12.80 4.93 -4.56
N TYR A 88 12.60 6.17 -4.97
CA TYR A 88 13.20 7.33 -4.34
C TYR A 88 12.19 8.06 -3.48
N TYR A 89 12.63 8.43 -2.28
CA TYR A 89 11.88 9.26 -1.35
C TYR A 89 12.60 10.58 -1.16
N SER A 90 11.96 11.67 -1.58
CA SER A 90 12.51 13.00 -1.49
C SER A 90 11.88 13.75 -0.33
N ILE A 91 12.70 14.22 0.60
CA ILE A 91 12.26 15.04 1.74
C ILE A 91 12.65 16.49 1.46
N SER A 92 11.64 17.36 1.33
CA SER A 92 11.87 18.79 1.12
C SER A 92 12.61 19.42 2.30
N LYS A 93 13.56 20.29 2.04
CA LYS A 93 14.23 21.11 3.06
C LYS A 93 13.30 22.17 3.66
N GLU A 94 12.32 22.62 2.86
CA GLU A 94 11.38 23.65 3.24
C GLU A 94 9.96 23.10 3.25
N ASN A 95 9.16 23.57 4.20
CA ASN A 95 7.74 23.21 4.32
C ASN A 95 7.44 21.70 4.50
N SER A 96 8.44 20.86 4.81
CA SER A 96 8.20 19.48 5.20
C SER A 96 7.85 19.39 6.68
N LEU A 97 6.94 18.48 7.01
CA LEU A 97 6.55 18.21 8.41
C LEU A 97 7.58 17.36 9.16
N ILE A 98 8.60 16.86 8.46
CA ILE A 98 9.73 16.12 9.02
C ILE A 98 11.02 16.52 8.29
N SER A 99 12.14 16.46 8.96
CA SER A 99 13.45 16.59 8.33
C SER A 99 13.94 15.27 7.72
N GLY A 100 14.92 15.33 6.82
CA GLY A 100 15.57 14.13 6.29
C GLY A 100 16.12 13.24 7.40
N GLN A 101 16.76 13.82 8.44
CA GLN A 101 17.27 13.05 9.57
C GLN A 101 16.17 12.36 10.38
N GLN A 102 15.02 13.02 10.56
CA GLN A 102 13.88 12.39 11.23
C GLN A 102 13.32 11.23 10.42
N TYR A 103 13.37 11.33 9.08
CA TYR A 103 12.96 10.24 8.21
C TYR A 103 13.92 9.06 8.29
N ILE A 104 15.24 9.31 8.27
CA ILE A 104 16.27 8.26 8.46
C ILE A 104 16.07 7.54 9.79
N ASN A 105 15.93 8.28 10.89
CA ASN A 105 15.70 7.71 12.20
C ASN A 105 14.42 6.84 12.24
N PHE A 106 13.37 7.27 11.52
CA PHE A 106 12.16 6.46 11.38
C PHE A 106 12.42 5.16 10.63
N LEU A 107 13.20 5.18 9.53
CA LEU A 107 13.53 3.97 8.75
C LEU A 107 14.33 2.98 9.61
N ASP A 108 15.31 3.48 10.37
CA ASP A 108 16.11 2.68 11.31
C ASP A 108 15.23 2.03 12.39
N ASP A 109 14.37 2.83 13.03
CA ASP A 109 13.44 2.36 14.07
C ASP A 109 12.46 1.28 13.56
N MET A 110 12.11 1.34 12.28
CA MET A 110 11.20 0.40 11.63
C MET A 110 11.91 -0.81 11.00
N GLY A 111 13.25 -0.82 10.98
CA GLY A 111 14.04 -1.83 10.29
C GLY A 111 13.79 -1.86 8.78
N LEU A 112 13.51 -0.70 8.18
CA LEU A 112 13.28 -0.57 6.76
C LEU A 112 14.61 -0.34 6.03
N PHE A 113 14.84 -1.12 4.99
CA PHE A 113 16.05 -0.97 4.17
C PHE A 113 15.98 0.32 3.36
N TYR A 114 17.09 1.06 3.33
CA TYR A 114 17.28 2.23 2.47
C TYR A 114 18.75 2.38 2.10
N ASP A 115 18.99 3.14 1.04
CA ASP A 115 20.31 3.59 0.62
C ASP A 115 20.29 5.12 0.48
N LEU A 116 21.34 5.79 0.96
CA LEU A 116 21.47 7.23 0.85
C LEU A 116 22.09 7.56 -0.50
N THR A 117 21.26 7.90 -1.46
CA THR A 117 21.71 8.38 -2.75
C THR A 117 21.92 9.89 -2.68
N LEU A 118 23.17 10.35 -2.76
CA LEU A 118 23.47 11.75 -2.98
C LEU A 118 23.04 12.11 -4.40
N SER A 119 22.06 13.01 -4.51
CA SER A 119 21.47 13.46 -5.76
C SER A 119 22.55 13.88 -6.78
N LEU A 120 22.55 13.23 -7.93
CA LEU A 120 23.26 13.69 -9.12
C LEU A 120 22.58 14.90 -9.80
N TYR A 121 21.41 15.29 -9.32
CA TYR A 121 20.70 16.46 -9.82
C TYR A 121 20.83 17.59 -8.81
N SER A 122 21.77 18.49 -9.10
CA SER A 122 21.97 19.74 -8.36
C SER A 122 20.81 20.71 -8.61
N THR A 123 19.66 20.40 -8.09
CA THR A 123 18.64 21.40 -7.81
C THR A 123 18.52 21.55 -6.30
N ASN A 124 18.88 22.70 -5.84
CA ASN A 124 19.23 23.13 -4.49
C ASN A 124 18.23 22.87 -3.35
N GLN A 125 17.35 21.87 -3.38
CA GLN A 125 16.25 21.85 -2.41
C GLN A 125 15.81 20.48 -1.87
N HIS A 126 16.36 19.34 -2.31
CA HIS A 126 15.87 18.03 -1.86
C HIS A 126 17.00 17.10 -1.40
N HIS A 127 16.78 16.41 -0.27
CA HIS A 127 17.52 15.20 0.05
C HIS A 127 16.79 14.00 -0.56
N LEU A 128 17.47 13.24 -1.42
CA LEU A 128 16.99 11.93 -1.89
C LEU A 128 17.45 10.86 -0.91
N ILE A 129 16.55 10.01 -0.50
CA ILE A 129 16.81 8.84 0.35
C ILE A 129 16.28 7.60 -0.38
#